data_1e4f06c939c37540b04c104f90c2fbf9
#
_entry.id   1e4f06c939c37540b04c104f90c2fbf9
#
_cell.length_a   1.000
_cell.length_b   1.000
_cell.length_c   1.000
_cell.angle_alpha   90.00
_cell.angle_beta   90.00
_cell.angle_gamma   90.00
#
_symmetry.space_group_name_H-M   'P 1'
#
loop_
_entity.id
_entity.type
_entity.pdbx_description
1 polymer ?
#
loop_
_entity_poly.entity_id
_entity_poly.type
_entity_poly.pdbx_seq_one_letter_code
_entity_poly.pdbx_strand_id
1 'polypeptide(L)'
;DRPVCRLEDMKGLKIRVQVASMMGDTVEALGAEAVPIAYAELYTALESGTIDGAENPPVSYYYNKFYKVAPYYVKDRHTYTPGVILVSKITWKNLEKEYQDALVQAAKETQEYNRTAIEEADQKAYEALEKEGVTILEPEDPQAWSQAMEPVYRKYGGEYLDLIEKIRQIR
;
A
#
# COMPACT_ATOMS: atom_id res chain seq x y z
N ASP A 1 13.08 10.93 7.96
CA ASP A 1 13.81 12.20 8.07
C ASP A 1 14.72 12.54 6.87
N ARG A 2 14.79 11.70 5.85
CA ARG A 2 15.57 11.92 4.63
C ARG A 2 14.80 11.53 3.38
N PRO A 3 15.05 12.17 2.23
CA PRO A 3 14.45 11.78 0.97
C PRO A 3 14.98 10.38 0.55
N VAL A 4 14.10 9.59 -0.05
CA VAL A 4 14.42 8.27 -0.61
C VAL A 4 13.98 8.29 -2.09
N CYS A 5 14.95 8.32 -3.00
CA CYS A 5 14.68 8.31 -4.45
C CYS A 5 15.30 7.08 -5.12
N ARG A 6 16.33 6.51 -4.55
CA ARG A 6 17.03 5.32 -5.05
C ARG A 6 16.89 4.16 -4.09
N LEU A 7 17.09 2.98 -4.61
CA LEU A 7 17.06 1.76 -3.80
C LEU A 7 18.13 1.78 -2.70
N GLU A 8 19.30 2.35 -2.99
CA GLU A 8 20.40 2.47 -2.02
C GLU A 8 20.05 3.37 -0.82
N ASP A 9 19.13 4.32 -0.99
CA ASP A 9 18.70 5.21 0.09
C ASP A 9 17.90 4.47 1.16
N MET A 10 17.34 3.29 0.82
CA MET A 10 16.63 2.42 1.76
C MET A 10 17.55 1.76 2.78
N LYS A 11 18.86 1.65 2.46
CA LYS A 11 19.79 0.92 3.30
C LYS A 11 19.93 1.53 4.70
N GLY A 12 19.72 0.68 5.69
CA GLY A 12 19.84 1.04 7.11
C GLY A 12 18.65 1.82 7.66
N LEU A 13 17.59 2.03 6.88
CA LEU A 13 16.32 2.56 7.38
C LEU A 13 15.53 1.47 8.10
N LYS A 14 14.87 1.86 9.17
CA LYS A 14 13.86 1.07 9.88
C LYS A 14 12.49 1.45 9.36
N ILE A 15 11.89 0.56 8.60
CA ILE A 15 10.57 0.80 7.99
C ILE A 15 9.51 -0.03 8.69
N ARG A 16 8.51 0.64 9.21
CA ARG A 16 7.36 -0.04 9.82
C ARG A 16 6.60 -0.82 8.77
N VAL A 17 6.26 -2.05 9.12
CA VAL A 17 5.37 -2.91 8.35
C VAL A 17 4.21 -3.40 9.22
N GLN A 18 3.15 -3.87 8.57
CA GLN A 18 2.12 -4.66 9.22
C GLN A 18 2.70 -5.97 9.74
N VAL A 19 2.06 -6.59 10.73
CA VAL A 19 2.47 -7.90 11.26
C VAL A 19 2.11 -8.99 10.24
N ALA A 20 2.84 -9.00 9.12
CA ALA A 20 2.68 -9.94 8.02
C ALA A 20 4.04 -10.25 7.38
N SER A 21 4.37 -11.53 7.24
CA SER A 21 5.68 -11.98 6.75
C SER A 21 6.04 -11.43 5.37
N MET A 22 5.07 -11.37 4.43
CA MET A 22 5.30 -10.88 3.08
C MET A 22 5.69 -9.39 3.08
N MET A 23 5.09 -8.57 3.94
CA MET A 23 5.43 -7.14 4.03
C MET A 23 6.82 -6.94 4.62
N GLY A 24 7.21 -7.76 5.60
CA GLY A 24 8.58 -7.78 6.10
C GLY A 24 9.59 -8.10 5.01
N ASP A 25 9.40 -9.22 4.33
CA ASP A 25 10.29 -9.62 3.22
C ASP A 25 10.33 -8.58 2.08
N THR A 26 9.24 -7.86 1.82
CA THR A 26 9.19 -6.80 0.83
C THR A 26 10.15 -5.65 1.21
N VAL A 27 10.08 -5.19 2.45
CA VAL A 27 10.95 -4.12 2.96
C VAL A 27 12.42 -4.56 3.00
N GLU A 28 12.68 -5.79 3.42
CA GLU A 28 14.03 -6.36 3.45
C GLU A 28 14.61 -6.53 2.04
N ALA A 29 13.79 -6.91 1.06
CA ALA A 29 14.20 -7.00 -0.34
C ALA A 29 14.57 -5.63 -0.93
N LEU A 30 13.97 -4.55 -0.43
CA LEU A 30 14.35 -3.16 -0.77
C LEU A 30 15.60 -2.68 -0.02
N GLY A 31 16.17 -3.48 0.88
CA GLY A 31 17.41 -3.19 1.60
C GLY A 31 17.26 -2.46 2.93
N ALA A 32 16.04 -2.30 3.42
CA ALA A 32 15.74 -1.72 4.73
C ALA A 32 15.48 -2.79 5.80
N GLU A 33 15.44 -2.40 7.06
CA GLU A 33 15.03 -3.23 8.19
C GLU A 33 13.51 -3.13 8.37
N ALA A 34 12.81 -4.26 8.34
CA ALA A 34 11.38 -4.32 8.57
C ALA A 34 11.06 -4.36 10.06
N VAL A 35 10.26 -3.41 10.55
CA VAL A 35 9.86 -3.33 11.96
C VAL A 35 8.35 -3.51 12.08
N PRO A 36 7.85 -4.67 12.53
CA PRO A 36 6.43 -4.92 12.69
C PRO A 36 5.87 -4.17 13.91
N ILE A 37 5.04 -3.16 13.66
CA ILE A 37 4.41 -2.33 14.69
C ILE A 37 2.91 -2.21 14.39
N ALA A 38 2.07 -2.25 15.43
CA ALA A 38 0.63 -2.03 15.29
C ALA A 38 0.31 -0.64 14.72
N TYR A 39 -0.75 -0.53 13.91
CA TYR A 39 -1.08 0.72 13.23
C TYR A 39 -1.33 1.88 14.20
N ALA A 40 -1.95 1.59 15.35
CA ALA A 40 -2.23 2.60 16.37
C ALA A 40 -0.97 3.23 17.00
N GLU A 41 0.18 2.56 16.91
CA GLU A 41 1.45 3.01 17.48
C GLU A 41 2.33 3.75 16.45
N LEU A 42 1.92 3.76 15.17
CA LEU A 42 2.74 4.25 14.07
C LEU A 42 3.16 5.71 14.23
N TYR A 43 2.24 6.62 14.58
CA TYR A 43 2.56 8.03 14.75
C TYR A 43 3.63 8.25 15.82
N THR A 44 3.45 7.64 16.99
CA THR A 44 4.39 7.74 18.11
C THR A 44 5.76 7.13 17.78
N ALA A 45 5.78 6.01 17.03
CA ALA A 45 7.02 5.37 16.60
C ALA A 45 7.83 6.25 15.62
N LEU A 46 7.16 6.95 14.70
CA LEU A 46 7.77 7.94 13.82
C LEU A 46 8.24 9.16 14.61
N GLU A 47 7.40 9.71 15.47
CA GLU A 47 7.71 10.89 16.29
C GLU A 47 8.91 10.67 17.21
N SER A 48 9.03 9.49 17.79
CA SER A 48 10.15 9.13 18.69
C SER A 48 11.42 8.72 17.95
N GLY A 49 11.38 8.55 16.62
CA GLY A 49 12.53 8.03 15.84
C GLY A 49 12.79 6.54 16.09
N THR A 50 11.83 5.79 16.64
CA THR A 50 11.94 4.33 16.78
C THR A 50 12.00 3.67 15.39
N ILE A 51 11.34 4.26 14.42
CA ILE A 51 11.36 3.91 13.00
C ILE A 51 11.64 5.17 12.16
N ASP A 52 12.21 4.97 10.98
CA ASP A 52 12.58 6.05 10.05
C ASP A 52 11.47 6.32 9.01
N GLY A 53 10.56 5.35 8.81
CA GLY A 53 9.49 5.46 7.82
C GLY A 53 8.46 4.35 7.94
N ALA A 54 7.42 4.45 7.09
CA ALA A 54 6.36 3.46 7.00
C ALA A 54 5.70 3.50 5.62
N GLU A 55 5.10 2.39 5.19
CA GLU A 55 4.26 2.35 4.00
C GLU A 55 2.82 2.75 4.34
N ASN A 56 2.21 3.57 3.50
CA ASN A 56 0.81 3.98 3.60
C ASN A 56 0.31 4.57 2.29
N PRO A 57 -0.96 4.39 1.94
CA PRO A 57 -1.58 5.15 0.85
C PRO A 57 -1.70 6.64 1.21
N PRO A 58 -1.69 7.56 0.22
CA PRO A 58 -1.64 9.00 0.45
C PRO A 58 -2.81 9.51 1.30
N VAL A 59 -4.00 8.94 1.12
CA VAL A 59 -5.18 9.28 1.91
C VAL A 59 -4.95 9.00 3.39
N SER A 60 -4.46 7.79 3.72
CA SER A 60 -4.18 7.42 5.12
C SER A 60 -3.06 8.27 5.73
N TYR A 61 -2.00 8.54 4.95
CA TYR A 61 -0.89 9.37 5.37
C TYR A 61 -1.35 10.80 5.71
N TYR A 62 -2.23 11.39 4.89
CA TYR A 62 -2.78 12.72 5.13
C TYR A 62 -3.71 12.75 6.34
N TYR A 63 -4.75 11.91 6.38
CA TYR A 63 -5.77 11.95 7.44
C TYR A 63 -5.24 11.60 8.82
N ASN A 64 -4.23 10.72 8.92
CA ASN A 64 -3.57 10.41 10.19
C ASN A 64 -2.45 11.40 10.54
N LYS A 65 -2.23 12.42 9.71
CA LYS A 65 -1.24 13.49 9.93
C LYS A 65 0.20 12.97 10.06
N PHE A 66 0.52 11.84 9.45
CA PHE A 66 1.87 11.27 9.50
C PHE A 66 2.90 12.22 8.87
N TYR A 67 2.48 13.10 7.95
CA TYR A 67 3.30 14.12 7.34
C TYR A 67 3.95 15.09 8.35
N LYS A 68 3.38 15.23 9.55
CA LYS A 68 3.95 16.09 10.60
C LYS A 68 5.24 15.52 11.20
N VAL A 69 5.42 14.21 11.12
CA VAL A 69 6.55 13.47 11.71
C VAL A 69 7.40 12.75 10.66
N ALA A 70 6.94 12.71 9.42
CA ALA A 70 7.65 12.12 8.27
C ALA A 70 7.35 12.95 7.01
N PRO A 71 8.13 14.03 6.71
CA PRO A 71 7.77 15.04 5.71
C PRO A 71 8.07 14.64 4.25
N TYR A 72 8.58 13.45 4.00
CA TYR A 72 8.87 12.94 2.66
C TYR A 72 7.90 11.82 2.30
N TYR A 73 7.32 11.85 1.10
CA TYR A 73 6.46 10.80 0.57
C TYR A 73 6.99 10.31 -0.76
N VAL A 74 7.31 9.02 -0.86
CA VAL A 74 7.82 8.40 -2.09
C VAL A 74 6.70 7.61 -2.75
N LYS A 75 6.42 7.86 -4.03
CA LYS A 75 5.43 7.14 -4.83
C LYS A 75 6.05 5.91 -5.49
N ASP A 76 6.54 4.99 -4.68
CA ASP A 76 7.19 3.76 -5.17
C ASP A 76 6.22 2.69 -5.70
N ARG A 77 4.92 2.81 -5.36
CA ARG A 77 3.85 1.91 -5.84
C ARG A 77 4.15 0.43 -5.62
N HIS A 78 4.80 0.11 -4.51
CA HIS A 78 5.26 -1.24 -4.18
C HIS A 78 4.14 -2.24 -3.92
N THR A 79 2.94 -1.77 -3.56
CA THR A 79 1.78 -2.64 -3.34
C THR A 79 0.52 -2.06 -3.96
N TYR A 80 -0.38 -2.97 -4.35
CA TYR A 80 -1.77 -2.67 -4.68
C TYR A 80 -2.67 -3.60 -3.86
N THR A 81 -3.44 -3.03 -2.95
CA THR A 81 -4.33 -3.80 -2.06
C THR A 81 -5.78 -3.68 -2.53
N PRO A 82 -6.33 -4.71 -3.21
CA PRO A 82 -7.72 -4.66 -3.64
C PRO A 82 -8.67 -4.78 -2.44
N GLY A 83 -9.70 -3.95 -2.42
CA GLY A 83 -10.83 -4.12 -1.50
C GLY A 83 -11.78 -5.20 -2.00
N VAL A 84 -12.33 -6.00 -1.09
CA VAL A 84 -13.32 -7.02 -1.41
C VAL A 84 -14.57 -6.87 -0.52
N ILE A 85 -15.75 -7.04 -1.12
CA ILE A 85 -17.01 -7.11 -0.39
C ILE A 85 -17.38 -8.60 -0.25
N LEU A 86 -17.52 -9.06 0.98
CA LEU A 86 -17.82 -10.45 1.29
C LEU A 86 -19.19 -10.57 1.94
N VAL A 87 -19.94 -11.61 1.54
CA VAL A 87 -21.13 -12.06 2.24
C VAL A 87 -20.96 -13.50 2.71
N SER A 88 -21.37 -13.81 3.94
CA SER A 88 -21.25 -15.17 4.44
C SER A 88 -22.09 -16.13 3.61
N LYS A 89 -21.57 -17.36 3.40
CA LYS A 89 -22.29 -18.41 2.68
C LYS A 89 -23.64 -18.76 3.34
N ILE A 90 -23.71 -18.68 4.67
CA ILE A 90 -24.94 -18.95 5.43
C ILE A 90 -25.98 -17.87 5.13
N THR A 91 -25.60 -16.60 5.26
CA THR A 91 -26.49 -15.47 4.92
C THR A 91 -26.95 -15.56 3.48
N TRP A 92 -26.02 -15.76 2.53
CA TRP A 92 -26.32 -15.87 1.11
C TRP A 92 -27.37 -16.93 0.79
N LYS A 93 -27.25 -18.12 1.39
CA LYS A 93 -28.22 -19.23 1.17
C LYS A 93 -29.60 -18.95 1.73
N ASN A 94 -29.70 -18.10 2.76
CA ASN A 94 -30.97 -17.75 3.40
C ASN A 94 -31.65 -16.52 2.78
N LEU A 95 -30.98 -15.83 1.86
CA LEU A 95 -31.55 -14.71 1.11
C LEU A 95 -32.40 -15.23 -0.05
N GLU A 96 -33.57 -14.64 -0.23
CA GLU A 96 -34.38 -14.82 -1.42
C GLU A 96 -33.62 -14.31 -2.66
N LYS A 97 -33.96 -14.88 -3.83
CA LYS A 97 -33.23 -14.59 -5.08
C LYS A 97 -33.22 -13.11 -5.43
N GLU A 98 -34.32 -12.41 -5.19
CA GLU A 98 -34.45 -10.97 -5.42
C GLU A 98 -33.39 -10.18 -4.64
N TYR A 99 -33.18 -10.49 -3.35
CA TYR A 99 -32.19 -9.81 -2.53
C TYR A 99 -30.74 -10.18 -2.93
N GLN A 100 -30.51 -11.43 -3.34
CA GLN A 100 -29.20 -11.82 -3.88
C GLN A 100 -28.87 -11.00 -5.14
N ASP A 101 -29.82 -10.85 -6.06
CA ASP A 101 -29.64 -10.11 -7.30
C ASP A 101 -29.43 -8.61 -7.03
N ALA A 102 -30.19 -8.03 -6.10
CA ALA A 102 -30.02 -6.64 -5.69
C ALA A 102 -28.62 -6.40 -5.09
N LEU A 103 -28.13 -7.29 -4.24
CA LEU A 103 -26.78 -7.19 -3.66
C LEU A 103 -25.69 -7.31 -4.72
N VAL A 104 -25.82 -8.21 -5.69
CA VAL A 104 -24.87 -8.33 -6.80
C VAL A 104 -24.85 -7.07 -7.65
N GLN A 105 -26.02 -6.52 -7.96
CA GLN A 105 -26.12 -5.28 -8.73
C GLN A 105 -25.50 -4.11 -7.98
N ALA A 106 -25.83 -3.92 -6.70
CA ALA A 106 -25.26 -2.88 -5.87
C ALA A 106 -23.74 -3.00 -5.75
N ALA A 107 -23.20 -4.22 -5.64
CA ALA A 107 -21.77 -4.44 -5.59
C ALA A 107 -21.06 -4.03 -6.89
N LYS A 108 -21.66 -4.29 -8.05
CA LYS A 108 -21.12 -3.86 -9.36
C LYS A 108 -21.11 -2.34 -9.49
N GLU A 109 -22.20 -1.68 -9.13
CA GLU A 109 -22.31 -0.22 -9.15
C GLU A 109 -21.30 0.43 -8.18
N THR A 110 -21.16 -0.14 -6.98
CA THR A 110 -20.19 0.29 -5.98
C THR A 110 -18.76 0.13 -6.50
N GLN A 111 -18.44 -0.95 -7.21
CA GLN A 111 -17.11 -1.19 -7.76
C GLN A 111 -16.71 -0.09 -8.74
N GLU A 112 -17.58 0.30 -9.66
CA GLU A 112 -17.32 1.36 -10.64
C GLU A 112 -17.18 2.71 -9.95
N TYR A 113 -18.11 3.06 -9.06
CA TYR A 113 -18.06 4.29 -8.27
C TYR A 113 -16.77 4.37 -7.43
N ASN A 114 -16.42 3.30 -6.74
CA ASN A 114 -15.27 3.28 -5.84
C ASN A 114 -13.94 3.47 -6.57
N ARG A 115 -13.81 2.97 -7.80
CA ARG A 115 -12.60 3.16 -8.61
C ARG A 115 -12.32 4.65 -8.82
N THR A 116 -13.32 5.40 -9.29
CA THR A 116 -13.19 6.84 -9.49
C THR A 116 -13.03 7.59 -8.17
N ALA A 117 -13.79 7.21 -7.14
CA ALA A 117 -13.73 7.86 -5.83
C ALA A 117 -12.36 7.71 -5.14
N ILE A 118 -11.69 6.57 -5.30
CA ILE A 118 -10.33 6.37 -4.77
C ILE A 118 -9.33 7.25 -5.51
N GLU A 119 -9.36 7.27 -6.85
CA GLU A 119 -8.47 8.10 -7.65
C GLU A 119 -8.60 9.59 -7.29
N GLU A 120 -9.84 10.07 -7.15
CA GLU A 120 -10.10 11.45 -6.71
C GLU A 120 -9.63 11.72 -5.27
N ALA A 121 -9.80 10.75 -4.36
CA ALA A 121 -9.36 10.89 -2.97
C ALA A 121 -7.84 10.95 -2.87
N ASP A 122 -7.13 10.11 -3.62
CA ASP A 122 -5.66 10.11 -3.68
C ASP A 122 -5.15 11.43 -4.24
N GLN A 123 -5.74 11.93 -5.33
CA GLN A 123 -5.36 13.21 -5.93
C GLN A 123 -5.55 14.37 -4.93
N LYS A 124 -6.71 14.44 -4.27
CA LYS A 124 -6.98 15.44 -3.24
C LYS A 124 -6.00 15.35 -2.06
N ALA A 125 -5.63 14.11 -1.67
CA ALA A 125 -4.65 13.91 -0.61
C ALA A 125 -3.26 14.44 -1.01
N TYR A 126 -2.79 14.17 -2.23
CA TYR A 126 -1.52 14.72 -2.73
C TYR A 126 -1.53 16.25 -2.75
N GLU A 127 -2.57 16.87 -3.28
CA GLU A 127 -2.69 18.34 -3.29
C GLU A 127 -2.70 18.94 -1.88
N ALA A 128 -3.33 18.25 -0.93
CA ALA A 128 -3.34 18.69 0.46
C ALA A 128 -1.96 18.53 1.12
N LEU A 129 -1.26 17.42 0.87
CA LEU A 129 0.08 17.17 1.37
C LEU A 129 1.09 18.19 0.85
N GLU A 130 1.03 18.56 -0.42
CA GLU A 130 1.87 19.63 -1.00
C GLU A 130 1.64 20.97 -0.31
N LYS A 131 0.39 21.33 0.00
CA LYS A 131 0.04 22.55 0.74
C LYS A 131 0.55 22.54 2.19
N GLU A 132 0.67 21.36 2.79
CA GLU A 132 1.26 21.16 4.13
C GLU A 132 2.81 21.12 4.08
N GLY A 133 3.42 21.27 2.92
CA GLY A 133 4.87 21.32 2.74
C GLY A 133 5.55 19.95 2.64
N VAL A 134 4.80 18.89 2.38
CA VAL A 134 5.38 17.56 2.14
C VAL A 134 6.12 17.54 0.81
N THR A 135 7.31 16.98 0.83
CA THR A 135 8.07 16.72 -0.39
C THR A 135 7.65 15.38 -0.98
N ILE A 136 6.94 15.42 -2.11
CA ILE A 136 6.52 14.22 -2.84
C ILE A 136 7.59 13.87 -3.85
N LEU A 137 8.05 12.62 -3.82
CA LEU A 137 9.15 12.08 -4.61
C LEU A 137 8.68 10.91 -5.48
N GLU A 138 9.37 10.71 -6.59
CA GLU A 138 9.25 9.51 -7.43
C GLU A 138 10.59 8.75 -7.40
N PRO A 139 10.58 7.41 -7.51
CA PRO A 139 11.81 6.65 -7.66
C PRO A 139 12.58 7.05 -8.93
N GLU A 140 13.90 7.27 -8.80
CA GLU A 140 14.76 7.59 -9.96
C GLU A 140 14.86 6.42 -10.94
N ASP A 141 14.86 5.18 -10.44
CA ASP A 141 14.87 3.93 -11.22
C ASP A 141 13.78 2.96 -10.76
N PRO A 142 12.53 3.11 -11.22
CA PRO A 142 11.43 2.20 -10.87
C PRO A 142 11.71 0.73 -11.24
N GLN A 143 12.57 0.49 -12.24
CA GLN A 143 12.91 -0.85 -12.66
C GLN A 143 13.79 -1.56 -11.62
N ALA A 144 14.74 -0.87 -11.02
CA ALA A 144 15.56 -1.43 -9.93
C ALA A 144 14.69 -1.84 -8.74
N TRP A 145 13.71 -1.01 -8.34
CA TRP A 145 12.74 -1.33 -7.29
C TRP A 145 11.93 -2.59 -7.62
N SER A 146 11.42 -2.68 -8.85
CA SER A 146 10.68 -3.86 -9.30
C SER A 146 11.53 -5.14 -9.34
N GLN A 147 12.80 -5.03 -9.75
CA GLN A 147 13.72 -6.17 -9.78
C GLN A 147 14.08 -6.66 -8.38
N ALA A 148 14.19 -5.77 -7.41
CA ALA A 148 14.45 -6.12 -6.01
C ALA A 148 13.33 -7.03 -5.42
N MET A 149 12.11 -6.99 -5.97
CA MET A 149 10.98 -7.83 -5.54
C MET A 149 11.04 -9.28 -6.05
N GLU A 150 11.95 -9.64 -6.92
CA GLU A 150 12.04 -11.00 -7.49
C GLU A 150 12.10 -12.12 -6.43
N PRO A 151 12.86 -12.02 -5.32
CA PRO A 151 12.86 -13.01 -4.27
C PRO A 151 11.50 -13.15 -3.57
N VAL A 152 10.76 -12.05 -3.40
CA VAL A 152 9.43 -12.03 -2.79
C VAL A 152 8.43 -12.75 -3.70
N TYR A 153 8.43 -12.44 -5.01
CA TYR A 153 7.60 -13.14 -5.97
C TYR A 153 7.85 -14.65 -5.98
N ARG A 154 9.10 -15.10 -5.96
CA ARG A 154 9.44 -16.52 -5.89
C ARG A 154 8.99 -17.19 -4.60
N LYS A 155 9.14 -16.50 -3.46
CA LYS A 155 8.78 -17.04 -2.14
C LYS A 155 7.27 -17.18 -1.97
N TYR A 156 6.49 -16.21 -2.43
CA TYR A 156 5.04 -16.13 -2.17
C TYR A 156 4.17 -16.45 -3.38
N GLY A 157 4.70 -16.42 -4.58
CA GLY A 157 3.95 -16.64 -5.82
C GLY A 157 3.44 -18.06 -6.01
N GLY A 158 4.20 -19.07 -5.57
CA GLY A 158 3.80 -20.47 -5.66
C GLY A 158 3.27 -20.85 -7.05
N GLU A 159 2.05 -21.37 -7.07
CA GLU A 159 1.35 -21.74 -8.33
C GLU A 159 0.91 -20.54 -9.20
N TYR A 160 1.02 -19.31 -8.69
CA TYR A 160 0.60 -18.08 -9.38
C TYR A 160 1.74 -17.35 -10.10
N LEU A 161 2.94 -17.92 -10.18
CA LEU A 161 4.10 -17.28 -10.83
C LEU A 161 3.81 -16.89 -12.28
N ASP A 162 3.14 -17.76 -13.06
CA ASP A 162 2.75 -17.46 -14.43
C ASP A 162 1.74 -16.30 -14.55
N LEU A 163 0.87 -16.16 -13.54
CA LEU A 163 -0.08 -15.05 -13.47
C LEU A 163 0.62 -13.75 -13.10
N ILE A 164 1.56 -13.80 -12.16
CA ILE A 164 2.40 -12.65 -11.78
C ILE A 164 3.15 -12.13 -13.00
N GLU A 165 3.75 -13.01 -13.79
CA GLU A 165 4.46 -12.62 -15.00
C GLU A 165 3.55 -11.95 -16.04
N LYS A 166 2.34 -12.48 -16.25
CA LYS A 166 1.34 -11.85 -17.12
C LYS A 166 0.93 -10.45 -16.63
N ILE A 167 0.76 -10.28 -15.32
CA ILE A 167 0.40 -8.96 -14.72
C ILE A 167 1.54 -7.96 -14.96
N ARG A 168 2.79 -8.37 -14.78
CA ARG A 168 3.98 -7.52 -14.99
C ARG A 168 4.15 -7.06 -16.45
N GLN A 169 3.57 -7.78 -17.41
CA GLN A 169 3.58 -7.41 -18.83
C GLN A 169 2.49 -6.39 -19.21
N ILE A 170 1.51 -6.17 -18.32
CA ILE A 170 0.45 -5.15 -18.51
C ILE A 170 1.05 -3.80 -18.09
N ARG A 171 1.33 -2.97 -19.08
CA ARG A 171 1.86 -1.60 -18.89
C ARG A 171 0.81 -0.57 -19.21
#